data_4543cff3e6214a4d5eafa5fe5a70e7b4
#
_entry.id   4543cff3e6214a4d5eafa5fe5a70e7b4
#
_cell.length_a   1.000
_cell.length_b   1.000
_cell.length_c   1.000
_cell.angle_alpha   90.00
_cell.angle_beta   90.00
_cell.angle_gamma   90.00
#
_symmetry.space_group_name_H-M   'P 1'
#
loop_
_entity.id
_entity.type
_entity.pdbx_description
1 polymer ?
#
loop_
_entity_poly.entity_id
_entity_poly.type
_entity_poly.pdbx_seq_one_letter_code
_entity_poly.pdbx_strand_id
1 'polypeptide(L)'
;MIKKVIQIADPHILNSEENKPYSIMMKKFLAELYDEIKDYEREEVRIVIVGDIFESKIKASNEARCLFHEMCNFLNAIAIVIIVAGNHDMLVNNKDRYDSLSPTFDIANVYENITYADKVLNYESGYIKDDNVIWALYSIHDNYNKPNIIDLEKDENTRIIGLFHGDVVGAVTDSGRMSEKGVNFDDFEGCDCVMAGHIHKFQTIKKNGIPLVYAGSLFQHNVGENVSGHGFVIWDIENMTYELHEVSNDYSVYKFQITSYEDIDNDIERLINL
;
A
#
# COMPACT_ATOMS: atom_id res chain seq x y z
N MET A 1 -14.02 -18.71 -1.02
CA MET A 1 -14.20 -17.47 -0.21
C MET A 1 -12.84 -16.91 0.16
N ILE A 2 -12.69 -15.61 0.03
CA ILE A 2 -11.49 -14.87 0.47
C ILE A 2 -11.44 -14.88 1.99
N LYS A 3 -10.33 -15.35 2.55
CA LYS A 3 -10.09 -15.44 4.00
C LYS A 3 -9.05 -14.43 4.48
N LYS A 4 -7.99 -14.23 3.67
CA LYS A 4 -6.85 -13.40 4.02
C LYS A 4 -6.61 -12.33 2.95
N VAL A 5 -6.35 -11.10 3.40
CA VAL A 5 -5.91 -10.01 2.51
C VAL A 5 -4.60 -9.43 3.05
N ILE A 6 -3.62 -9.30 2.17
CA ILE A 6 -2.36 -8.61 2.46
C ILE A 6 -2.45 -7.22 1.87
N GLN A 7 -2.41 -6.20 2.72
CA GLN A 7 -2.38 -4.80 2.32
C GLN A 7 -0.95 -4.29 2.31
N ILE A 8 -0.48 -3.85 1.17
CA ILE A 8 0.82 -3.20 0.94
C ILE A 8 0.54 -1.78 0.49
N ALA A 9 1.34 -0.82 0.94
CA ALA A 9 1.29 0.55 0.44
C ALA A 9 2.69 1.13 0.30
N ASP A 10 2.81 2.15 -0.52
CA ASP A 10 3.98 3.01 -0.60
C ASP A 10 5.32 2.25 -0.72
N PRO A 11 5.46 1.30 -1.68
CA PRO A 11 6.73 0.63 -1.89
C PRO A 11 7.81 1.58 -2.42
N HIS A 12 7.47 2.64 -3.16
CA HIS A 12 8.39 3.66 -3.68
C HIS A 12 9.67 3.09 -4.31
N ILE A 13 9.51 2.29 -5.35
CA ILE A 13 10.65 1.68 -6.07
C ILE A 13 11.56 2.79 -6.60
N LEU A 14 12.80 2.79 -6.12
CA LEU A 14 13.79 3.82 -6.39
C LEU A 14 14.35 3.76 -7.82
N ASN A 15 14.68 4.93 -8.37
CA ASN A 15 15.21 5.08 -9.74
C ASN A 15 16.74 5.04 -9.83
N SER A 16 17.48 4.88 -8.74
CA SER A 16 18.92 5.01 -8.72
C SER A 16 19.66 3.69 -9.05
N GLU A 17 20.89 3.80 -9.56
CA GLU A 17 21.82 2.68 -9.71
C GLU A 17 22.20 2.08 -8.33
N GLU A 18 21.98 2.82 -7.24
CA GLU A 18 22.17 2.39 -5.85
C GLU A 18 21.02 1.50 -5.32
N ASN A 19 20.20 0.96 -6.22
CA ASN A 19 19.03 0.14 -5.91
C ASN A 19 19.37 -1.25 -5.33
N LYS A 20 20.64 -1.57 -5.15
CA LYS A 20 21.03 -2.89 -4.68
C LYS A 20 20.50 -3.22 -3.28
N PRO A 21 20.62 -2.34 -2.27
CA PRO A 21 20.01 -2.56 -0.96
C PRO A 21 18.49 -2.74 -1.06
N TYR A 22 17.82 -1.87 -1.83
CA TYR A 22 16.38 -1.93 -2.02
C TYR A 22 15.92 -3.25 -2.68
N SER A 23 16.65 -3.74 -3.69
CA SER A 23 16.37 -5.03 -4.33
C SER A 23 16.54 -6.22 -3.35
N ILE A 24 17.49 -6.13 -2.42
CA ILE A 24 17.66 -7.15 -1.38
C ILE A 24 16.49 -7.12 -0.41
N MET A 25 16.10 -5.94 0.06
CA MET A 25 14.94 -5.77 0.94
C MET A 25 13.66 -6.26 0.29
N MET A 26 13.44 -5.94 -0.98
CA MET A 26 12.28 -6.42 -1.75
C MET A 26 12.21 -7.94 -1.80
N LYS A 27 13.33 -8.62 -2.05
CA LYS A 27 13.37 -10.09 -2.05
C LYS A 27 13.07 -10.69 -0.68
N LYS A 28 13.55 -10.06 0.38
CA LYS A 28 13.28 -10.47 1.76
C LYS A 28 11.80 -10.31 2.07
N PHE A 29 11.23 -9.15 1.77
CA PHE A 29 9.79 -8.90 1.88
C PHE A 29 8.96 -9.95 1.15
N LEU A 30 9.28 -10.26 -0.12
CA LEU A 30 8.53 -11.26 -0.89
C LEU A 30 8.61 -12.65 -0.28
N ALA A 31 9.73 -13.00 0.34
CA ALA A 31 9.88 -14.28 1.06
C ALA A 31 9.03 -14.30 2.35
N GLU A 32 9.08 -13.23 3.15
CA GLU A 32 8.28 -13.10 4.36
C GLU A 32 6.77 -13.09 4.03
N LEU A 33 6.36 -12.37 2.99
CA LEU A 33 4.98 -12.37 2.51
C LEU A 33 4.52 -13.77 2.09
N TYR A 34 5.37 -14.51 1.36
CA TYR A 34 5.04 -15.88 0.96
C TYR A 34 4.86 -16.79 2.19
N ASP A 35 5.70 -16.65 3.19
CA ASP A 35 5.59 -17.45 4.43
C ASP A 35 4.25 -17.22 5.15
N GLU A 36 3.68 -16.02 5.05
CA GLU A 36 2.37 -15.68 5.65
C GLU A 36 1.18 -16.31 4.91
N ILE A 37 1.33 -16.61 3.63
CA ILE A 37 0.20 -17.07 2.80
C ILE A 37 0.35 -18.49 2.25
N LYS A 38 1.52 -19.13 2.36
CA LYS A 38 1.84 -20.43 1.74
C LYS A 38 0.91 -21.59 2.14
N ASP A 39 0.25 -21.48 3.28
CA ASP A 39 -0.68 -22.51 3.79
C ASP A 39 -2.13 -22.27 3.35
N TYR A 40 -2.38 -21.24 2.55
CA TYR A 40 -3.69 -20.92 1.96
C TYR A 40 -3.72 -21.30 0.48
N GLU A 41 -4.91 -21.66 0.01
CA GLU A 41 -5.14 -21.77 -1.43
C GLU A 41 -5.13 -20.37 -2.06
N ARG A 42 -4.63 -20.24 -3.29
CA ARG A 42 -4.51 -18.93 -3.98
C ARG A 42 -5.84 -18.17 -4.05
N GLU A 43 -6.96 -18.90 -4.21
CA GLU A 43 -8.31 -18.34 -4.29
C GLU A 43 -8.78 -17.76 -2.95
N GLU A 44 -8.16 -18.16 -1.84
CA GLU A 44 -8.48 -17.69 -0.50
C GLU A 44 -7.72 -16.41 -0.09
N VAL A 45 -6.73 -16.00 -0.90
CA VAL A 45 -5.85 -14.86 -0.60
C VAL A 45 -5.99 -13.77 -1.63
N ARG A 46 -5.94 -12.52 -1.17
CA ARG A 46 -5.75 -11.35 -2.03
C ARG A 46 -4.56 -10.56 -1.53
N ILE A 47 -3.81 -9.99 -2.47
CA ILE A 47 -2.78 -8.99 -2.19
C ILE A 47 -3.28 -7.68 -2.77
N VAL A 48 -3.33 -6.64 -1.95
CA VAL A 48 -3.78 -5.30 -2.37
C VAL A 48 -2.61 -4.33 -2.22
N ILE A 49 -2.20 -3.69 -3.32
CA ILE A 49 -1.16 -2.66 -3.31
C ILE A 49 -1.85 -1.31 -3.46
N VAL A 50 -1.79 -0.51 -2.39
CA VAL A 50 -2.54 0.74 -2.28
C VAL A 50 -1.65 1.93 -2.63
N GLY A 51 -1.18 1.96 -3.89
CA GLY A 51 -0.55 3.12 -4.53
C GLY A 51 0.92 3.37 -4.19
N ASP A 52 1.46 4.40 -4.84
CA ASP A 52 2.83 4.91 -4.75
C ASP A 52 3.89 3.82 -4.97
N ILE A 53 3.73 3.08 -6.08
CA ILE A 53 4.61 1.96 -6.44
C ILE A 53 5.99 2.47 -6.84
N PHE A 54 6.05 3.53 -7.63
CA PHE A 54 7.30 4.15 -8.04
C PHE A 54 7.56 5.44 -7.26
N GLU A 55 8.83 5.70 -6.93
CA GLU A 55 9.26 6.96 -6.30
C GLU A 55 9.00 8.18 -7.18
N SER A 56 9.15 8.05 -8.48
CA SER A 56 9.05 9.18 -9.41
C SER A 56 7.82 9.10 -10.32
N LYS A 57 7.04 10.17 -10.33
CA LYS A 57 5.79 10.32 -11.11
C LYS A 57 5.94 10.16 -12.63
N ILE A 58 7.13 10.41 -13.18
CA ILE A 58 7.33 10.49 -14.63
C ILE A 58 8.57 9.75 -15.14
N LYS A 59 9.38 9.24 -14.25
CA LYS A 59 10.62 8.54 -14.63
C LYS A 59 10.74 7.25 -13.84
N ALA A 60 10.75 6.14 -14.54
CA ALA A 60 11.18 4.87 -13.98
C ALA A 60 12.41 4.41 -14.73
N SER A 61 13.52 4.20 -14.02
CA SER A 61 14.74 3.63 -14.62
C SER A 61 14.48 2.19 -15.08
N ASN A 62 15.36 1.65 -15.89
CA ASN A 62 15.26 0.25 -16.33
C ASN A 62 15.32 -0.70 -15.12
N GLU A 63 16.16 -0.39 -14.13
CA GLU A 63 16.30 -1.16 -12.89
C GLU A 63 15.02 -1.15 -12.09
N ALA A 64 14.37 0.02 -11.92
CA ALA A 64 13.10 0.13 -11.23
C ALA A 64 12.00 -0.65 -11.95
N ARG A 65 11.94 -0.59 -13.27
CA ARG A 65 10.98 -1.38 -14.07
C ARG A 65 11.23 -2.88 -13.95
N CYS A 66 12.50 -3.31 -14.03
CA CYS A 66 12.85 -4.72 -13.85
C CYS A 66 12.43 -5.21 -12.46
N LEU A 67 12.71 -4.45 -11.41
CA LEU A 67 12.33 -4.82 -10.04
C LEU A 67 10.81 -4.88 -9.87
N PHE A 68 10.08 -3.94 -10.45
CA PHE A 68 8.62 -3.97 -10.46
C PHE A 68 8.09 -5.23 -11.18
N HIS A 69 8.67 -5.58 -12.34
CA HIS A 69 8.28 -6.79 -13.04
C HIS A 69 8.64 -8.07 -12.26
N GLU A 70 9.80 -8.12 -11.58
CA GLU A 70 10.17 -9.23 -10.70
C GLU A 70 9.13 -9.39 -9.58
N MET A 71 8.74 -8.30 -8.93
CA MET A 71 7.68 -8.29 -7.92
C MET A 71 6.36 -8.79 -8.50
N CYS A 72 5.90 -8.24 -9.62
CA CYS A 72 4.66 -8.64 -10.27
C CYS A 72 4.66 -10.13 -10.67
N ASN A 73 5.75 -10.64 -11.23
CA ASN A 73 5.88 -12.06 -11.59
C ASN A 73 5.74 -12.95 -10.36
N PHE A 74 6.39 -12.59 -9.27
CA PHE A 74 6.31 -13.35 -8.03
C PHE A 74 4.88 -13.33 -7.46
N LEU A 75 4.28 -12.16 -7.31
CA LEU A 75 2.94 -12.00 -6.76
C LEU A 75 1.88 -12.69 -7.63
N ASN A 76 1.99 -12.56 -8.96
CA ASN A 76 1.10 -13.23 -9.92
C ASN A 76 1.11 -14.77 -9.80
N ALA A 77 2.24 -15.33 -9.37
CA ALA A 77 2.38 -16.77 -9.18
C ALA A 77 1.71 -17.29 -7.89
N ILE A 78 1.67 -16.45 -6.84
CA ILE A 78 1.28 -16.90 -5.49
C ILE A 78 -0.13 -16.47 -5.07
N ALA A 79 -0.68 -15.38 -5.63
CA ALA A 79 -1.98 -14.86 -5.20
C ALA A 79 -2.70 -14.11 -6.33
N ILE A 80 -3.96 -13.74 -6.07
CA ILE A 80 -4.69 -12.75 -6.87
C ILE A 80 -4.39 -11.37 -6.30
N VAL A 81 -4.01 -10.44 -7.17
CA VAL A 81 -3.47 -9.12 -6.80
C VAL A 81 -4.36 -8.01 -7.33
N ILE A 82 -4.60 -7.01 -6.49
CA ILE A 82 -5.27 -5.76 -6.87
C ILE A 82 -4.29 -4.62 -6.65
N ILE A 83 -4.09 -3.80 -7.66
CA ILE A 83 -3.22 -2.62 -7.60
C ILE A 83 -4.07 -1.39 -7.85
N VAL A 84 -3.87 -0.34 -7.05
CA VAL A 84 -4.43 0.99 -7.28
C VAL A 84 -3.30 2.00 -7.45
N ALA A 85 -3.56 3.10 -8.12
CA ALA A 85 -2.58 4.17 -8.31
C ALA A 85 -2.48 5.05 -7.06
N GLY A 86 -1.25 5.53 -6.79
CA GLY A 86 -0.99 6.61 -5.85
C GLY A 86 -0.57 7.91 -6.55
N ASN A 87 -0.32 8.93 -5.76
CA ASN A 87 0.04 10.25 -6.30
C ASN A 87 1.46 10.30 -6.89
N HIS A 88 2.32 9.32 -6.60
CA HIS A 88 3.62 9.13 -7.25
C HIS A 88 3.52 8.29 -8.53
N ASP A 89 2.42 7.63 -8.77
CA ASP A 89 2.23 6.85 -10.00
C ASP A 89 1.67 7.67 -11.15
N MET A 90 1.19 8.91 -10.90
CA MET A 90 0.57 9.77 -11.91
C MET A 90 0.89 11.25 -11.74
N LEU A 91 0.67 12.05 -12.79
CA LEU A 91 0.65 13.50 -12.72
C LEU A 91 -0.77 13.99 -12.42
N VAL A 92 -1.06 14.25 -11.15
CA VAL A 92 -2.39 14.70 -10.67
C VAL A 92 -2.92 15.92 -11.45
N ASN A 93 -2.01 16.82 -11.89
CA ASN A 93 -2.36 18.03 -12.63
C ASN A 93 -2.42 17.83 -14.15
N ASN A 94 -2.16 16.63 -14.67
CA ASN A 94 -2.19 16.33 -16.10
C ASN A 94 -2.64 14.88 -16.34
N LYS A 95 -3.93 14.66 -16.20
CA LYS A 95 -4.57 13.35 -16.31
C LYS A 95 -4.60 12.79 -17.74
N ASP A 96 -4.26 13.61 -18.76
CA ASP A 96 -4.15 13.15 -20.16
C ASP A 96 -2.84 12.38 -20.41
N ARG A 97 -1.90 12.40 -19.47
CA ARG A 97 -0.67 11.61 -19.55
C ARG A 97 -0.89 10.22 -18.96
N TYR A 98 -0.23 9.26 -19.58
CA TYR A 98 -0.12 7.93 -18.98
C TYR A 98 0.45 8.01 -17.56
N ASP A 99 -0.16 7.28 -16.64
CA ASP A 99 0.45 6.97 -15.36
C ASP A 99 1.64 6.00 -15.53
N SER A 100 2.41 5.77 -14.46
CA SER A 100 3.60 4.91 -14.53
C SER A 100 3.28 3.42 -14.63
N LEU A 101 2.03 3.01 -14.32
CA LEU A 101 1.57 1.61 -14.26
C LEU A 101 0.96 1.15 -15.57
N SER A 102 0.20 2.02 -16.25
CA SER A 102 -0.48 1.72 -17.51
C SER A 102 0.42 1.07 -18.56
N PRO A 103 1.67 1.50 -18.79
CA PRO A 103 2.53 0.84 -19.76
C PRO A 103 2.77 -0.65 -19.50
N THR A 104 2.73 -1.07 -18.24
CA THR A 104 2.86 -2.48 -17.86
C THR A 104 1.56 -3.24 -18.09
N PHE A 105 0.43 -2.65 -17.70
CA PHE A 105 -0.88 -3.31 -17.74
C PHE A 105 -1.66 -3.09 -19.05
N ASP A 106 -1.13 -2.27 -19.97
CA ASP A 106 -1.68 -2.11 -21.32
C ASP A 106 -1.31 -3.26 -22.25
N ILE A 107 -0.26 -4.00 -21.91
CA ILE A 107 0.12 -5.21 -22.65
C ILE A 107 -0.88 -6.30 -22.26
N ALA A 108 -1.66 -6.78 -23.22
CA ALA A 108 -2.68 -7.77 -22.99
C ALA A 108 -2.09 -9.08 -22.38
N ASN A 109 -2.71 -9.54 -21.28
CA ASN A 109 -2.42 -10.82 -20.64
C ASN A 109 -0.98 -11.02 -20.15
N VAL A 110 -0.30 -9.94 -19.73
CA VAL A 110 1.03 -10.06 -19.11
C VAL A 110 0.92 -10.77 -17.76
N TYR A 111 -0.10 -10.43 -16.97
CA TYR A 111 -0.35 -11.02 -15.67
C TYR A 111 -1.81 -11.44 -15.56
N GLU A 112 -2.06 -12.74 -15.43
CA GLU A 112 -3.42 -13.29 -15.36
C GLU A 112 -4.12 -13.02 -14.01
N ASN A 113 -3.33 -12.92 -12.94
CA ASN A 113 -3.81 -12.78 -11.56
C ASN A 113 -3.59 -11.37 -11.01
N ILE A 114 -3.21 -10.38 -11.82
CA ILE A 114 -3.06 -8.99 -11.37
C ILE A 114 -4.06 -8.09 -12.07
N THR A 115 -4.84 -7.38 -11.26
CA THR A 115 -5.81 -6.39 -11.72
C THR A 115 -5.34 -4.98 -11.35
N TYR A 116 -5.14 -4.12 -12.33
CA TYR A 116 -4.99 -2.68 -12.08
C TYR A 116 -6.38 -2.05 -12.04
N ALA A 117 -6.86 -1.77 -10.82
CA ALA A 117 -8.25 -1.41 -10.55
C ALA A 117 -8.68 -0.10 -11.20
N ASP A 118 -7.83 0.94 -11.18
CA ASP A 118 -8.13 2.22 -11.84
C ASP A 118 -8.41 2.03 -13.32
N LYS A 119 -7.61 1.22 -14.01
CA LYS A 119 -7.81 0.94 -15.43
C LYS A 119 -9.10 0.15 -15.70
N VAL A 120 -9.41 -0.86 -14.88
CA VAL A 120 -10.64 -1.66 -15.02
C VAL A 120 -11.87 -0.80 -14.86
N LEU A 121 -11.80 0.22 -14.00
CA LEU A 121 -12.88 1.18 -13.74
C LEU A 121 -12.76 2.45 -14.61
N ASN A 122 -12.00 2.42 -15.71
CA ASN A 122 -11.82 3.55 -16.63
C ASN A 122 -11.33 4.83 -15.92
N TYR A 123 -10.49 4.67 -14.89
CA TYR A 123 -9.95 5.76 -14.06
C TYR A 123 -11.02 6.56 -13.30
N GLU A 124 -12.14 5.94 -13.02
CA GLU A 124 -13.23 6.48 -12.21
C GLU A 124 -13.33 5.71 -10.89
N SER A 125 -13.89 6.37 -9.87
CA SER A 125 -14.27 5.72 -8.63
C SER A 125 -15.44 4.77 -8.88
N GLY A 126 -15.39 3.60 -8.25
CA GLY A 126 -16.38 2.56 -8.51
C GLY A 126 -16.14 1.34 -7.63
N TYR A 127 -16.63 0.19 -8.05
CA TYR A 127 -16.40 -1.03 -7.30
C TYR A 127 -16.18 -2.26 -8.22
N ILE A 128 -15.46 -3.23 -7.70
CA ILE A 128 -15.20 -4.54 -8.32
C ILE A 128 -15.70 -5.61 -7.37
N LYS A 129 -16.55 -6.52 -7.88
CA LYS A 129 -17.01 -7.69 -7.11
C LYS A 129 -16.02 -8.83 -7.27
N ASP A 130 -15.63 -9.45 -6.16
CA ASP A 130 -14.64 -10.49 -6.08
C ASP A 130 -15.00 -11.47 -4.95
N ASP A 131 -15.71 -12.54 -5.30
CA ASP A 131 -16.23 -13.55 -4.37
C ASP A 131 -17.04 -12.89 -3.21
N ASN A 132 -16.57 -13.04 -1.98
CA ASN A 132 -17.20 -12.45 -0.78
C ASN A 132 -16.67 -11.04 -0.44
N VAL A 133 -15.94 -10.40 -1.35
CA VAL A 133 -15.43 -9.03 -1.17
C VAL A 133 -15.89 -8.13 -2.31
N ILE A 134 -16.28 -6.93 -1.98
CA ILE A 134 -16.52 -5.84 -2.91
C ILE A 134 -15.45 -4.79 -2.65
N TRP A 135 -14.57 -4.59 -3.64
CA TRP A 135 -13.52 -3.59 -3.59
C TRP A 135 -14.07 -2.25 -4.05
N ALA A 136 -14.20 -1.31 -3.15
CA ALA A 136 -14.70 0.04 -3.43
C ALA A 136 -13.50 0.98 -3.65
N LEU A 137 -13.23 1.32 -4.91
CA LEU A 137 -12.13 2.21 -5.29
C LEU A 137 -12.53 3.66 -5.18
N TYR A 138 -11.79 4.43 -4.42
CA TYR A 138 -11.78 5.89 -4.39
C TYR A 138 -10.61 6.38 -5.23
N SER A 139 -10.81 6.46 -6.55
CA SER A 139 -9.71 6.72 -7.49
C SER A 139 -9.15 8.13 -7.38
N ILE A 140 -7.82 8.23 -7.31
CA ILE A 140 -7.11 9.51 -7.39
C ILE A 140 -7.33 10.20 -8.74
N HIS A 141 -7.54 9.43 -9.80
CA HIS A 141 -7.82 9.95 -11.14
C HIS A 141 -9.16 10.68 -11.21
N ASP A 142 -10.10 10.30 -10.34
CA ASP A 142 -11.46 10.85 -10.25
C ASP A 142 -11.65 11.80 -9.06
N ASN A 143 -10.56 12.33 -8.49
CA ASN A 143 -10.56 13.17 -7.30
C ASN A 143 -11.28 12.53 -6.10
N TYR A 144 -11.19 11.20 -5.97
CA TYR A 144 -11.77 10.42 -4.87
C TYR A 144 -13.30 10.55 -4.77
N ASN A 145 -14.00 10.67 -5.90
CA ASN A 145 -15.46 10.65 -5.90
C ASN A 145 -15.96 9.41 -5.16
N LYS A 146 -17.05 9.57 -4.42
CA LYS A 146 -17.62 8.48 -3.63
C LYS A 146 -18.21 7.40 -4.56
N PRO A 147 -17.75 6.13 -4.48
CA PRO A 147 -18.35 5.05 -5.25
C PRO A 147 -19.78 4.76 -4.77
N ASN A 148 -20.65 4.38 -5.67
CA ASN A 148 -22.05 4.07 -5.33
C ASN A 148 -22.14 2.65 -4.75
N ILE A 149 -21.88 2.51 -3.44
CA ILE A 149 -21.84 1.24 -2.71
C ILE A 149 -22.95 1.10 -1.66
N ILE A 150 -23.67 2.17 -1.32
CA ILE A 150 -24.63 2.18 -0.20
C ILE A 150 -25.80 1.24 -0.47
N ASP A 151 -26.27 1.19 -1.72
CA ASP A 151 -27.43 0.39 -2.11
C ASP A 151 -27.04 -1.00 -2.63
N LEU A 152 -25.78 -1.42 -2.47
CA LEU A 152 -25.36 -2.74 -2.89
C LEU A 152 -25.96 -3.82 -1.98
N GLU A 153 -26.65 -4.77 -2.63
CA GLU A 153 -27.07 -5.98 -1.92
C GLU A 153 -25.83 -6.80 -1.53
N LYS A 154 -25.73 -7.10 -0.25
CA LYS A 154 -24.70 -7.99 0.31
C LYS A 154 -25.31 -8.99 1.28
N ASP A 155 -24.79 -10.19 1.29
CA ASP A 155 -25.11 -11.19 2.31
C ASP A 155 -24.25 -10.98 3.58
N GLU A 156 -24.45 -11.80 4.58
CA GLU A 156 -23.76 -11.71 5.88
C GLU A 156 -22.25 -11.96 5.77
N ASN A 157 -21.80 -12.65 4.73
CA ASN A 157 -20.39 -12.99 4.49
C ASN A 157 -19.69 -11.97 3.59
N THR A 158 -20.44 -11.14 2.88
CA THR A 158 -19.89 -10.15 1.96
C THR A 158 -19.33 -8.97 2.72
N ARG A 159 -18.10 -8.56 2.38
CA ARG A 159 -17.43 -7.37 2.93
C ARG A 159 -17.21 -6.33 1.83
N ILE A 160 -17.50 -5.06 2.14
CA ILE A 160 -17.17 -3.92 1.28
C ILE A 160 -15.90 -3.28 1.84
N ILE A 161 -14.81 -3.34 1.07
CA ILE A 161 -13.51 -2.84 1.47
C ILE A 161 -13.16 -1.63 0.61
N GLY A 162 -12.99 -0.47 1.24
CA GLY A 162 -12.53 0.74 0.57
C GLY A 162 -11.04 0.65 0.23
N LEU A 163 -10.68 1.02 -1.00
CA LEU A 163 -9.31 1.19 -1.45
C LEU A 163 -9.07 2.67 -1.70
N PHE A 164 -8.12 3.25 -0.97
CA PHE A 164 -7.89 4.69 -0.96
C PHE A 164 -6.41 5.03 -0.84
N HIS A 165 -5.92 5.94 -1.70
CA HIS A 165 -4.55 6.44 -1.59
C HIS A 165 -4.55 7.96 -1.51
N GLY A 166 -4.43 8.51 -0.31
CA GLY A 166 -4.43 9.95 -0.08
C GLY A 166 -4.58 10.35 1.38
N ASP A 167 -4.69 11.65 1.62
CA ASP A 167 -4.92 12.21 2.94
C ASP A 167 -6.37 12.05 3.40
N VAL A 168 -6.55 11.66 4.65
CA VAL A 168 -7.83 11.75 5.38
C VAL A 168 -7.71 12.79 6.47
N VAL A 169 -8.72 13.64 6.62
CA VAL A 169 -8.75 14.64 7.69
C VAL A 169 -8.62 13.96 9.05
N GLY A 170 -7.62 14.37 9.83
CA GLY A 170 -7.32 13.80 11.14
C GLY A 170 -6.24 12.71 11.15
N ALA A 171 -5.76 12.26 10.00
CA ALA A 171 -4.60 11.37 9.92
C ALA A 171 -3.31 12.09 10.36
N VAL A 172 -2.39 11.34 10.95
CA VAL A 172 -1.13 11.88 11.47
C VAL A 172 0.00 11.49 10.52
N THR A 173 0.66 12.48 9.94
CA THR A 173 1.83 12.26 9.06
C THR A 173 3.06 11.82 9.85
N ASP A 174 4.11 11.36 9.16
CA ASP A 174 5.38 10.96 9.78
C ASP A 174 6.04 12.06 10.60
N SER A 175 5.85 13.33 10.18
CA SER A 175 6.31 14.49 10.94
C SER A 175 5.50 14.78 12.20
N GLY A 176 4.49 13.95 12.54
CA GLY A 176 3.59 14.12 13.68
C GLY A 176 2.52 15.21 13.50
N ARG A 177 2.37 15.77 12.29
CA ARG A 177 1.33 16.76 11.99
C ARG A 177 0.02 16.05 11.65
N MET A 178 -1.07 16.57 12.18
CA MET A 178 -2.41 16.13 11.79
C MET A 178 -2.78 16.73 10.43
N SER A 179 -3.27 15.91 9.51
CA SER A 179 -3.76 16.37 8.22
C SER A 179 -5.06 17.15 8.41
N GLU A 180 -5.06 18.41 7.98
CA GLU A 180 -6.24 19.29 7.99
C GLU A 180 -6.99 19.28 6.66
N LYS A 181 -6.41 18.61 5.66
CA LYS A 181 -6.92 18.52 4.29
C LYS A 181 -7.06 17.06 3.89
N GLY A 182 -7.82 16.82 2.84
CA GLY A 182 -8.03 15.48 2.31
C GLY A 182 -9.50 15.10 2.28
N VAL A 183 -9.74 13.81 2.13
CA VAL A 183 -11.09 13.23 2.12
C VAL A 183 -11.63 13.20 3.55
N ASN A 184 -12.93 13.45 3.69
CA ASN A 184 -13.58 13.30 4.99
C ASN A 184 -13.81 11.82 5.29
N PHE A 185 -13.66 11.43 6.54
CA PHE A 185 -13.91 10.03 6.93
C PHE A 185 -15.33 9.56 6.57
N ASP A 186 -16.32 10.45 6.59
CA ASP A 186 -17.72 10.11 6.28
C ASP A 186 -17.93 9.76 4.79
N ASP A 187 -16.96 10.06 3.92
CA ASP A 187 -17.02 9.65 2.51
C ASP A 187 -16.85 8.12 2.34
N PHE A 188 -16.33 7.43 3.37
CA PHE A 188 -16.20 5.97 3.41
C PHE A 188 -17.42 5.23 3.98
N GLU A 189 -18.51 5.94 4.21
CA GLU A 189 -19.77 5.32 4.63
C GLU A 189 -20.21 4.21 3.68
N GLY A 190 -20.58 3.08 4.23
CA GLY A 190 -20.94 1.86 3.48
C GLY A 190 -19.80 0.84 3.37
N CYS A 191 -18.56 1.22 3.65
CA CYS A 191 -17.45 0.27 3.78
C CYS A 191 -17.47 -0.44 5.14
N ASP A 192 -17.03 -1.70 5.17
CA ASP A 192 -16.78 -2.44 6.42
C ASP A 192 -15.38 -2.10 6.97
N CYS A 193 -14.42 -1.82 6.10
CA CYS A 193 -13.13 -1.21 6.43
C CYS A 193 -12.55 -0.45 5.23
N VAL A 194 -11.47 0.30 5.46
CA VAL A 194 -10.72 0.99 4.40
C VAL A 194 -9.24 0.66 4.49
N MET A 195 -8.67 0.19 3.39
CA MET A 195 -7.25 -0.02 3.20
C MET A 195 -6.66 1.22 2.54
N ALA A 196 -5.79 1.92 3.25
CA ALA A 196 -5.26 3.22 2.83
C ALA A 196 -3.73 3.19 2.65
N GLY A 197 -3.23 4.00 1.70
CA GLY A 197 -1.82 4.34 1.47
C GLY A 197 -1.61 5.84 1.46
N HIS A 198 -0.37 6.32 1.17
CA HIS A 198 0.06 7.72 1.13
C HIS A 198 0.76 8.20 2.42
N ILE A 199 0.30 7.80 3.58
CA ILE A 199 0.96 8.14 4.85
C ILE A 199 1.86 6.98 5.23
N HIS A 200 3.16 7.25 5.32
CA HIS A 200 4.19 6.21 5.54
C HIS A 200 4.20 5.66 6.97
N LYS A 201 3.42 6.26 7.87
CA LYS A 201 3.26 5.79 9.24
C LYS A 201 2.07 4.85 9.36
N PHE A 202 2.32 3.61 9.82
CA PHE A 202 1.24 2.71 10.19
C PHE A 202 0.34 3.35 11.25
N GLN A 203 -0.94 3.45 10.93
CA GLN A 203 -1.94 3.98 11.85
C GLN A 203 -3.36 3.53 11.51
N THR A 204 -4.22 3.53 12.51
CA THR A 204 -5.65 3.28 12.36
C THR A 204 -6.46 4.48 12.80
N ILE A 205 -7.38 4.90 11.96
CA ILE A 205 -8.44 5.86 12.30
C ILE A 205 -9.74 5.05 12.37
N LYS A 206 -10.49 5.16 13.46
CA LYS A 206 -11.76 4.45 13.62
C LYS A 206 -12.89 5.44 13.87
N LYS A 207 -13.91 5.40 13.03
CA LYS A 207 -15.12 6.22 13.18
C LYS A 207 -16.35 5.39 12.79
N ASN A 208 -17.44 5.50 13.51
CA ASN A 208 -18.70 4.79 13.26
C ASN A 208 -18.54 3.26 13.12
N GLY A 209 -17.56 2.68 13.81
CA GLY A 209 -17.27 1.25 13.73
C GLY A 209 -16.35 0.84 12.55
N ILE A 210 -16.14 1.70 11.56
CA ILE A 210 -15.32 1.44 10.37
C ILE A 210 -13.85 1.73 10.72
N PRO A 211 -12.92 0.77 10.61
CA PRO A 211 -11.49 1.02 10.67
C PRO A 211 -10.98 1.47 9.29
N LEU A 212 -10.23 2.57 9.26
CA LEU A 212 -9.38 2.96 8.15
C LEU A 212 -7.94 2.73 8.57
N VAL A 213 -7.21 1.90 7.83
CA VAL A 213 -5.85 1.49 8.15
C VAL A 213 -4.90 1.96 7.07
N TYR A 214 -4.00 2.87 7.43
CA TYR A 214 -2.81 3.16 6.65
C TYR A 214 -1.78 2.06 6.95
N ALA A 215 -1.37 1.33 5.92
CA ALA A 215 -0.35 0.29 6.08
C ALA A 215 1.01 0.85 6.45
N GLY A 216 1.24 2.13 6.16
CA GLY A 216 2.57 2.72 6.18
C GLY A 216 3.36 2.36 4.91
N SER A 217 4.57 2.90 4.77
CA SER A 217 5.45 2.51 3.69
C SER A 217 6.01 1.10 3.93
N LEU A 218 6.27 0.39 2.83
CA LEU A 218 6.83 -0.97 2.90
C LEU A 218 8.21 -1.02 3.55
N PHE A 219 9.01 0.02 3.32
CA PHE A 219 10.33 0.22 3.91
C PHE A 219 10.48 1.67 4.37
N GLN A 220 11.43 1.92 5.28
CA GLN A 220 11.83 3.28 5.61
C GLN A 220 12.32 4.01 4.35
N HIS A 221 11.67 5.11 4.02
CA HIS A 221 11.90 5.83 2.78
C HIS A 221 12.86 7.01 2.95
N ASN A 222 12.84 7.65 4.11
CA ASN A 222 13.73 8.78 4.40
C ASN A 222 14.10 8.86 5.89
N VAL A 223 15.13 9.67 6.19
CA VAL A 223 15.66 9.87 7.56
C VAL A 223 14.69 10.54 8.54
N GLY A 224 13.56 11.02 8.06
CA GLY A 224 12.51 11.62 8.89
C GLY A 224 11.49 10.61 9.40
N GLU A 225 11.49 9.42 8.84
CA GLU A 225 10.62 8.32 9.25
C GLU A 225 11.24 7.52 10.38
N ASN A 226 10.39 6.83 11.15
CA ASN A 226 10.88 5.87 12.14
C ASN A 226 11.63 4.74 11.43
N VAL A 227 12.53 4.09 12.16
CA VAL A 227 13.26 2.93 11.63
C VAL A 227 12.39 1.66 11.64
N SER A 228 11.44 1.56 12.55
CA SER A 228 10.50 0.46 12.73
C SER A 228 9.07 0.87 12.33
N GLY A 229 8.19 -0.11 12.21
CA GLY A 229 6.79 0.11 11.85
C GLY A 229 6.55 0.13 10.35
N HIS A 230 7.49 -0.39 9.54
CA HIS A 230 7.38 -0.55 8.10
C HIS A 230 7.11 -1.99 7.73
N GLY A 231 6.24 -2.22 6.76
CA GLY A 231 5.88 -3.57 6.35
C GLY A 231 4.55 -3.65 5.61
N PHE A 232 3.78 -4.69 5.91
CA PHE A 232 2.47 -4.92 5.30
C PHE A 232 1.45 -5.31 6.37
N VAL A 233 0.17 -5.07 6.08
CA VAL A 233 -0.91 -5.41 7.02
C VAL A 233 -1.57 -6.70 6.57
N ILE A 234 -1.74 -7.62 7.51
CA ILE A 234 -2.42 -8.89 7.32
C ILE A 234 -3.84 -8.76 7.86
N TRP A 235 -4.84 -8.98 7.00
CA TRP A 235 -6.25 -8.95 7.36
C TRP A 235 -6.86 -10.34 7.39
N ASP A 236 -7.58 -10.65 8.45
CA ASP A 236 -8.55 -11.75 8.52
C ASP A 236 -9.93 -11.19 8.10
N ILE A 237 -10.44 -11.65 6.97
CA ILE A 237 -11.68 -11.10 6.38
C ILE A 237 -12.93 -11.63 7.07
N GLU A 238 -12.87 -12.82 7.64
CA GLU A 238 -14.00 -13.37 8.38
C GLU A 238 -14.23 -12.59 9.68
N ASN A 239 -13.17 -12.37 10.45
CA ASN A 239 -13.22 -11.70 11.75
C ASN A 239 -13.06 -10.18 11.68
N MET A 240 -12.71 -9.64 10.50
CA MET A 240 -12.40 -8.21 10.29
C MET A 240 -11.35 -7.68 11.28
N THR A 241 -10.33 -8.51 11.52
CA THR A 241 -9.15 -8.17 12.31
C THR A 241 -7.93 -7.98 11.42
N TYR A 242 -6.95 -7.22 11.89
CA TYR A 242 -5.72 -6.94 11.14
C TYR A 242 -4.55 -6.75 12.09
N GLU A 243 -3.37 -7.02 11.56
CA GLU A 243 -2.10 -6.80 12.25
C GLU A 243 -1.03 -6.34 11.28
N LEU A 244 -0.07 -5.55 11.77
CA LEU A 244 1.11 -5.16 11.01
C LEU A 244 2.15 -6.27 11.11
N HIS A 245 2.62 -6.74 9.96
CA HIS A 245 3.83 -7.54 9.84
C HIS A 245 4.99 -6.61 9.47
N GLU A 246 5.90 -6.37 10.40
CA GLU A 246 7.08 -5.54 10.13
C GLU A 246 8.11 -6.33 9.33
N VAL A 247 8.49 -5.78 8.16
CA VAL A 247 9.53 -6.37 7.32
C VAL A 247 10.90 -5.99 7.86
N SER A 248 11.73 -6.99 8.08
CA SER A 248 13.09 -6.75 8.58
C SER A 248 13.94 -5.99 7.56
N ASN A 249 14.56 -4.90 8.00
CA ASN A 249 15.33 -3.99 7.18
C ASN A 249 16.75 -3.80 7.70
N ASP A 250 17.74 -4.44 7.03
CA ASP A 250 19.15 -4.36 7.35
C ASP A 250 19.83 -3.06 6.86
N TYR A 251 19.07 -2.18 6.16
CA TYR A 251 19.56 -0.96 5.52
C TYR A 251 18.87 0.30 6.05
N SER A 252 18.36 0.25 7.27
CA SER A 252 17.71 1.38 7.91
C SER A 252 18.67 2.56 8.09
N VAL A 253 18.13 3.76 7.92
CA VAL A 253 18.88 5.01 8.05
C VAL A 253 18.55 5.67 9.38
N TYR A 254 19.58 5.94 10.17
CA TYR A 254 19.47 6.56 11.49
C TYR A 254 19.95 8.00 11.44
N LYS A 255 19.24 8.89 12.12
CA LYS A 255 19.63 10.27 12.32
C LYS A 255 19.98 10.49 13.79
N PHE A 256 21.21 10.83 14.06
CA PHE A 256 21.69 11.21 15.38
C PHE A 256 21.90 12.71 15.47
N GLN A 257 21.50 13.30 16.59
CA GLN A 257 21.83 14.68 16.94
C GLN A 257 22.84 14.66 18.06
N ILE A 258 24.12 14.89 17.74
CA ILE A 258 25.24 14.89 18.68
C ILE A 258 25.41 16.33 19.18
N THR A 259 25.19 16.53 20.47
CA THR A 259 25.39 17.83 21.16
C THR A 259 26.54 17.77 22.18
N SER A 260 26.94 16.57 22.57
CA SER A 260 28.04 16.31 23.51
C SER A 260 28.77 15.01 23.17
N TYR A 261 29.93 14.78 23.79
CA TYR A 261 30.65 13.48 23.65
C TYR A 261 29.89 12.31 24.28
N GLU A 262 29.10 12.55 25.31
CA GLU A 262 28.25 11.52 25.94
C GLU A 262 27.13 11.04 25.00
N ASP A 263 26.67 11.88 24.09
CA ASP A 263 25.66 11.49 23.13
C ASP A 263 26.19 10.42 22.16
N ILE A 264 27.45 10.43 21.82
CA ILE A 264 28.08 9.43 20.92
C ILE A 264 28.00 8.04 21.52
N ASP A 265 28.35 7.90 22.80
CA ASP A 265 28.33 6.60 23.47
C ASP A 265 26.89 6.07 23.61
N ASN A 266 25.95 6.92 23.97
CA ASN A 266 24.52 6.58 24.06
C ASN A 266 23.92 6.17 22.72
N ASP A 267 24.30 6.82 21.63
CA ASP A 267 23.80 6.51 20.29
C ASP A 267 24.43 5.24 19.71
N ILE A 268 25.70 4.95 20.05
CA ILE A 268 26.34 3.65 19.74
C ILE A 268 25.66 2.51 20.48
N GLU A 269 25.34 2.67 21.77
CA GLU A 269 24.61 1.67 22.55
C GLU A 269 23.19 1.42 21.96
N ARG A 270 22.51 2.47 21.49
CA ARG A 270 21.23 2.34 20.79
C ARG A 270 21.35 1.53 19.50
N LEU A 271 22.40 1.76 18.70
CA LEU A 271 22.65 1.01 17.45
C LEU A 271 22.96 -0.47 17.71
N ILE A 272 23.62 -0.80 18.82
CA ILE A 272 23.99 -2.19 19.17
C ILE A 272 22.74 -2.96 19.63
N ASN A 273 21.72 -2.28 20.16
CA ASN A 273 20.51 -2.89 20.74
C ASN A 273 19.30 -2.88 19.78
N LEU A 274 19.49 -2.48 18.52
CA LEU A 274 18.51 -2.54 17.43
C LEU A 274 18.75 -3.76 16.57
#